data_60fbe249cf1893be16d25e24e43ca779
#
_entry.id   60fbe249cf1893be16d25e24e43ca779
#
_cell.length_a   1.000
_cell.length_b   1.000
_cell.length_c   1.000
_cell.angle_alpha   90.00
_cell.angle_beta   90.00
_cell.angle_gamma   90.00
#
_symmetry.space_group_name_H-M   'P 1'
#
loop_
_entity.id
_entity.type
_entity.pdbx_description
1 polymer ?
#
loop_
_entity_poly.entity_id
_entity_poly.type
_entity_poly.pdbx_seq_one_letter_code
_entity_poly.pdbx_strand_id
1 'polypeptide(L)'
;MFLPTKDGPFLTTTTSNFPKDRNRAFMKRTLLYIIGVMLLFSACSTQIDEEHRLTYVKPAAVGKNVLLVDFTGQRCINCPTASHEIEKIQEQYSADTVIAVGMHSGPLGFRGNAKTVGLSTTTGDNYYRQWNVEYQPQGVIDYLGKSDYTAWGGIVHQQLKQTAPLNIKIDAKTNGTSGSGSISLEGLDGSIQGKLQLWVVEDSITALQMMPDGTTNRNYLHMHVFRTAVNGEAGESVNVKEGETTTINFSTDFAATWVPRHLWLIAFVYNDRGVLQVKRAAFKAN
;
A
#
# COMPACT_ATOMS: atom_id res chain seq x y z
N MET A 1 72.41 -50.80 -4.29
CA MET A 1 73.03 -52.17 -4.45
C MET A 1 72.55 -52.67 -5.81
N PHE A 2 73.49 -52.80 -6.70
CA PHE A 2 73.53 -53.49 -7.99
C PHE A 2 72.59 -53.12 -9.13
N LEU A 3 73.15 -52.39 -10.08
CA LEU A 3 73.14 -52.61 -11.52
C LEU A 3 73.76 -53.99 -11.85
N PRO A 4 73.78 -54.52 -13.08
CA PRO A 4 73.53 -54.08 -14.44
C PRO A 4 72.86 -55.17 -15.34
N THR A 5 72.64 -55.09 -16.65
CA THR A 5 73.43 -55.06 -17.88
C THR A 5 72.50 -55.30 -19.08
N LYS A 6 72.61 -54.55 -20.16
CA LYS A 6 73.12 -54.92 -21.51
C LYS A 6 72.44 -56.03 -22.25
N ASP A 7 71.91 -55.83 -23.47
CA ASP A 7 72.58 -55.81 -24.76
C ASP A 7 71.49 -55.74 -25.88
N GLY A 8 71.78 -54.99 -26.96
CA GLY A 8 71.02 -55.01 -28.20
C GLY A 8 71.35 -56.24 -29.07
N PRO A 9 71.03 -56.35 -30.32
CA PRO A 9 71.18 -55.37 -31.38
C PRO A 9 70.16 -55.47 -32.63
N PHE A 10 70.45 -54.57 -33.61
CA PHE A 10 70.38 -54.67 -35.07
C PHE A 10 69.02 -54.40 -35.81
N LEU A 11 69.10 -53.25 -36.47
CA LEU A 11 68.67 -52.86 -37.81
C LEU A 11 68.05 -53.89 -38.74
N THR A 12 66.88 -53.49 -39.33
CA THR A 12 66.67 -53.53 -40.80
C THR A 12 65.75 -52.40 -41.25
N THR A 13 66.22 -51.54 -42.11
CA THR A 13 65.50 -50.53 -42.87
C THR A 13 64.73 -51.20 -43.98
N THR A 14 63.42 -50.96 -44.00
CA THR A 14 62.59 -51.13 -45.21
C THR A 14 61.91 -49.78 -45.49
N THR A 15 62.37 -49.17 -46.57
CA THR A 15 61.73 -48.00 -47.19
C THR A 15 60.48 -48.46 -47.90
N SER A 16 59.28 -48.00 -47.47
CA SER A 16 58.06 -48.08 -48.23
C SER A 16 57.64 -46.69 -48.69
N ASN A 17 57.74 -46.52 -50.03
CA ASN A 17 57.21 -45.35 -50.71
C ASN A 17 55.68 -45.32 -50.57
N PHE A 18 55.16 -44.37 -49.87
CA PHE A 18 53.73 -44.02 -49.88
C PHE A 18 53.55 -42.76 -50.75
N PRO A 19 52.48 -42.70 -51.58
CA PRO A 19 52.25 -41.58 -52.45
C PRO A 19 51.75 -40.37 -51.68
N LYS A 20 52.47 -39.31 -51.71
CA LYS A 20 52.32 -38.05 -50.95
C LYS A 20 51.17 -37.18 -51.43
N ASP A 21 50.49 -37.49 -52.50
CA ASP A 21 49.52 -36.57 -53.13
C ASP A 21 48.04 -36.81 -52.77
N ARG A 22 47.68 -37.98 -52.25
CA ARG A 22 46.30 -38.27 -51.92
C ARG A 22 45.83 -37.69 -50.62
N ASN A 23 46.74 -37.50 -49.67
CA ASN A 23 46.43 -36.93 -48.36
C ASN A 23 46.30 -35.39 -48.39
N ARG A 24 46.91 -34.71 -49.35
CA ARG A 24 46.79 -33.25 -49.48
C ARG A 24 45.42 -32.82 -50.02
N ALA A 25 44.85 -33.59 -50.93
CA ALA A 25 43.50 -33.30 -51.43
C ALA A 25 42.41 -33.62 -50.42
N PHE A 26 42.57 -34.71 -49.65
CA PHE A 26 41.66 -35.05 -48.58
C PHE A 26 41.68 -34.02 -47.42
N MET A 27 42.84 -33.59 -46.98
CA MET A 27 43.02 -32.59 -45.94
C MET A 27 42.46 -31.21 -46.35
N LYS A 28 42.62 -30.81 -47.61
CA LYS A 28 42.00 -29.57 -48.13
C LYS A 28 40.47 -29.62 -48.18
N ARG A 29 39.90 -30.76 -48.55
CA ARG A 29 38.44 -30.97 -48.56
C ARG A 29 37.88 -31.00 -47.15
N THR A 30 38.54 -31.66 -46.20
CA THR A 30 38.14 -31.72 -44.80
C THR A 30 38.21 -30.36 -44.14
N LEU A 31 39.27 -29.57 -44.40
CA LEU A 31 39.45 -28.21 -43.91
C LEU A 31 38.38 -27.25 -44.46
N LEU A 32 37.99 -27.36 -45.72
CA LEU A 32 36.91 -26.58 -46.32
C LEU A 32 35.54 -26.93 -45.73
N TYR A 33 35.28 -28.21 -45.40
CA TYR A 33 34.04 -28.64 -44.72
C TYR A 33 34.02 -28.10 -43.27
N ILE A 34 35.13 -28.12 -42.52
CA ILE A 34 35.20 -27.60 -41.18
C ILE A 34 35.01 -26.08 -41.16
N ILE A 35 35.58 -25.35 -42.11
CA ILE A 35 35.40 -23.90 -42.27
C ILE A 35 33.96 -23.58 -42.69
N GLY A 36 33.35 -24.37 -43.56
CA GLY A 36 31.94 -24.21 -43.96
C GLY A 36 30.95 -24.46 -42.80
N VAL A 37 31.22 -25.45 -41.94
CA VAL A 37 30.40 -25.74 -40.76
C VAL A 37 30.60 -24.67 -39.68
N MET A 38 31.83 -24.13 -39.47
CA MET A 38 32.03 -23.02 -38.56
C MET A 38 31.35 -21.71 -38.98
N LEU A 39 31.20 -21.47 -40.30
CA LEU A 39 30.51 -20.29 -40.81
C LEU A 39 28.98 -20.40 -40.66
N LEU A 40 28.42 -21.59 -40.49
CA LEU A 40 27.00 -21.79 -40.25
C LEU A 40 26.60 -21.57 -38.79
N PHE A 41 27.54 -21.58 -37.85
CA PHE A 41 27.28 -21.27 -36.43
C PHE A 41 27.44 -19.79 -36.06
N SER A 42 27.84 -18.93 -36.98
CA SER A 42 28.04 -17.50 -36.74
C SER A 42 26.78 -16.63 -37.00
N ALA A 43 25.64 -17.26 -37.34
CA ALA A 43 24.43 -16.52 -37.76
C ALA A 43 23.33 -16.51 -36.70
N CYS A 44 23.65 -16.63 -35.40
CA CYS A 44 22.75 -16.32 -34.32
C CYS A 44 23.39 -15.32 -33.38
N SER A 45 23.81 -14.14 -33.87
CA SER A 45 23.80 -12.97 -33.07
C SER A 45 22.34 -12.45 -33.06
N THR A 46 21.56 -12.85 -32.10
CA THR A 46 20.41 -12.04 -31.70
C THR A 46 21.01 -10.68 -31.30
N GLN A 47 21.12 -9.77 -32.26
CA GLN A 47 21.21 -8.35 -31.93
C GLN A 47 19.91 -8.05 -31.21
N ILE A 48 19.95 -8.11 -29.87
CA ILE A 48 18.92 -7.50 -29.05
C ILE A 48 19.14 -6.02 -29.31
N ASP A 49 18.22 -5.44 -30.05
CA ASP A 49 18.18 -4.01 -30.33
C ASP A 49 18.09 -3.30 -28.98
N GLU A 50 19.18 -2.67 -28.53
CA GLU A 50 19.23 -2.01 -27.21
C GLU A 50 18.20 -0.91 -27.09
N GLU A 51 17.74 -0.33 -28.21
CA GLU A 51 16.68 0.67 -28.26
C GLU A 51 15.29 0.11 -27.91
N HIS A 52 15.07 -1.21 -28.03
CA HIS A 52 13.80 -1.88 -27.69
C HIS A 52 13.88 -2.68 -26.39
N ARG A 53 14.94 -2.52 -25.61
CA ARG A 53 15.07 -3.18 -24.32
C ARG A 53 14.25 -2.43 -23.27
N LEU A 54 13.04 -2.92 -23.01
CA LEU A 54 12.26 -2.45 -21.84
C LEU A 54 13.03 -2.80 -20.57
N THR A 55 13.73 -1.81 -20.04
CA THR A 55 14.37 -1.96 -18.73
C THR A 55 13.31 -1.65 -17.67
N TYR A 56 12.96 -2.64 -16.85
CA TYR A 56 12.10 -2.39 -15.69
C TYR A 56 12.81 -1.39 -14.75
N VAL A 57 12.18 -0.25 -14.55
CA VAL A 57 12.62 0.74 -13.56
C VAL A 57 11.69 0.62 -12.36
N LYS A 58 12.24 0.20 -11.22
CA LYS A 58 11.46 0.12 -9.98
C LYS A 58 10.89 1.50 -9.64
N PRO A 59 9.59 1.60 -9.31
CA PRO A 59 8.99 2.86 -8.88
C PRO A 59 9.71 3.47 -7.68
N ALA A 60 9.71 4.80 -7.59
CA ALA A 60 10.32 5.50 -6.47
C ALA A 60 9.58 5.18 -5.15
N ALA A 61 10.34 4.94 -4.09
CA ALA A 61 9.76 4.74 -2.76
C ALA A 61 9.00 5.99 -2.29
N VAL A 62 7.85 5.78 -1.66
CA VAL A 62 7.07 6.86 -1.03
C VAL A 62 6.99 6.64 0.48
N GLY A 63 6.93 7.74 1.24
CA GLY A 63 6.71 7.68 2.68
C GLY A 63 5.33 7.10 3.01
N LYS A 64 5.24 6.36 4.09
CA LYS A 64 3.98 5.85 4.62
C LYS A 64 3.21 6.99 5.31
N ASN A 65 1.92 7.09 5.05
CA ASN A 65 0.99 7.86 5.86
C ASN A 65 0.38 6.95 6.94
N VAL A 66 -0.17 7.55 7.98
CA VAL A 66 -0.68 6.83 9.15
C VAL A 66 -2.17 7.06 9.30
N LEU A 67 -2.93 5.98 9.49
CA LEU A 67 -4.34 6.02 9.87
C LEU A 67 -4.45 5.99 11.39
N LEU A 68 -5.10 7.00 11.97
CA LEU A 68 -5.44 7.06 13.39
C LEU A 68 -6.96 7.03 13.56
N VAL A 69 -7.49 5.92 14.05
CA VAL A 69 -8.91 5.78 14.41
C VAL A 69 -9.07 6.03 15.88
N ASP A 70 -9.81 7.09 16.25
CA ASP A 70 -10.21 7.41 17.64
C ASP A 70 -11.64 6.92 17.88
N PHE A 71 -11.80 5.88 18.70
CA PHE A 71 -13.10 5.46 19.21
C PHE A 71 -13.55 6.42 20.30
N THR A 72 -14.46 7.29 19.93
CA THR A 72 -14.89 8.48 20.68
C THR A 72 -16.41 8.53 20.86
N GLY A 73 -16.91 9.53 21.58
CA GLY A 73 -18.35 9.70 21.78
C GLY A 73 -18.73 11.06 22.36
N GLN A 74 -19.91 11.56 21.98
CA GLN A 74 -20.42 12.85 22.44
C GLN A 74 -20.67 12.91 23.95
N ARG A 75 -20.84 11.74 24.60
CA ARG A 75 -21.02 11.59 26.05
C ARG A 75 -19.74 11.27 26.81
N CYS A 76 -18.62 11.21 26.12
CA CYS A 76 -17.31 10.92 26.69
C CYS A 76 -16.65 12.22 27.17
N ILE A 77 -16.50 12.38 28.47
CA ILE A 77 -15.92 13.60 29.06
C ILE A 77 -14.42 13.77 28.77
N ASN A 78 -13.69 12.66 28.56
CA ASN A 78 -12.25 12.70 28.29
C ASN A 78 -11.92 12.77 26.79
N CYS A 79 -12.91 12.53 25.89
CA CYS A 79 -12.67 12.50 24.45
C CYS A 79 -12.20 13.85 23.86
N PRO A 80 -12.62 15.03 24.37
CA PRO A 80 -12.05 16.30 23.92
C PRO A 80 -10.53 16.40 24.13
N THR A 81 -9.98 15.77 25.19
CA THR A 81 -8.53 15.73 25.43
C THR A 81 -7.81 14.91 24.36
N ALA A 82 -8.39 13.78 23.96
CA ALA A 82 -7.85 12.96 22.87
C ALA A 82 -7.94 13.67 21.50
N SER A 83 -9.05 14.38 21.24
CA SER A 83 -9.17 15.22 20.03
C SER A 83 -8.07 16.28 19.98
N HIS A 84 -7.75 16.91 21.10
CA HIS A 84 -6.63 17.86 21.15
C HIS A 84 -5.26 17.21 20.92
N GLU A 85 -5.07 15.96 21.33
CA GLU A 85 -3.85 15.21 20.99
C GLU A 85 -3.74 14.93 19.49
N ILE A 86 -4.85 14.60 18.81
CA ILE A 86 -4.90 14.48 17.36
C ILE A 86 -4.50 15.79 16.69
N GLU A 87 -5.03 16.93 17.14
CA GLU A 87 -4.69 18.26 16.64
C GLU A 87 -3.18 18.52 16.71
N LYS A 88 -2.55 18.28 17.88
CA LYS A 88 -1.09 18.42 18.04
C LYS A 88 -0.28 17.52 17.09
N ILE A 89 -0.70 16.27 16.94
CA ILE A 89 -0.05 15.33 16.01
C ILE A 89 -0.17 15.84 14.57
N GLN A 90 -1.34 16.35 14.17
CA GLN A 90 -1.57 16.88 12.84
C GLN A 90 -0.89 18.24 12.61
N GLU A 91 -0.70 19.06 13.64
CA GLU A 91 0.14 20.26 13.57
C GLU A 91 1.60 19.91 13.30
N GLN A 92 2.09 18.82 13.89
CA GLN A 92 3.46 18.36 13.70
C GLN A 92 3.71 17.70 12.33
N TYR A 93 2.76 16.88 11.84
CA TYR A 93 2.99 16.01 10.68
C TYR A 93 2.08 16.30 9.48
N SER A 94 1.13 17.19 9.58
CA SER A 94 0.01 17.49 8.69
C SER A 94 -1.12 16.44 8.70
N ALA A 95 -2.34 16.91 8.44
CA ALA A 95 -3.53 16.06 8.35
C ALA A 95 -3.58 15.19 7.06
N ASP A 96 -2.69 15.44 6.08
CA ASP A 96 -2.53 14.59 4.90
C ASP A 96 -1.49 13.48 5.11
N THR A 97 -0.72 13.57 6.19
CA THR A 97 0.26 12.57 6.62
C THR A 97 -0.31 11.67 7.72
N VAL A 98 -0.98 12.27 8.73
CA VAL A 98 -1.69 11.55 9.79
C VAL A 98 -3.19 11.76 9.60
N ILE A 99 -3.84 10.76 9.05
CA ILE A 99 -5.25 10.80 8.69
C ILE A 99 -6.06 10.28 9.87
N ALA A 100 -6.74 11.20 10.55
CA ALA A 100 -7.57 10.89 11.70
C ALA A 100 -9.00 10.54 11.30
N VAL A 101 -9.64 9.64 12.08
CA VAL A 101 -11.05 9.28 11.99
C VAL A 101 -11.63 9.20 13.37
N GLY A 102 -12.56 10.10 13.69
CA GLY A 102 -13.34 10.09 14.92
C GLY A 102 -14.52 9.12 14.79
N MET A 103 -14.38 7.93 15.34
CA MET A 103 -15.38 6.86 15.30
C MET A 103 -16.34 7.00 16.48
N HIS A 104 -17.33 7.90 16.37
CA HIS A 104 -18.37 8.06 17.38
C HIS A 104 -19.19 6.77 17.49
N SER A 105 -19.07 6.04 18.60
CA SER A 105 -19.62 4.70 18.73
C SER A 105 -19.74 4.25 20.19
N GLY A 106 -20.25 3.05 20.38
CA GLY A 106 -20.32 2.41 21.70
C GLY A 106 -21.21 3.13 22.71
N PRO A 107 -21.07 2.85 24.02
CA PRO A 107 -21.99 3.34 25.06
C PRO A 107 -21.94 4.85 25.27
N LEU A 108 -20.82 5.51 24.94
CA LEU A 108 -20.65 6.96 25.03
C LEU A 108 -20.98 7.69 23.71
N GLY A 109 -21.26 6.94 22.65
CA GLY A 109 -21.80 7.48 21.40
C GLY A 109 -23.24 7.99 21.57
N PHE A 110 -23.71 8.74 20.57
CA PHE A 110 -25.08 9.23 20.53
C PHE A 110 -25.59 9.25 19.10
N ARG A 111 -26.75 8.62 18.85
CA ARG A 111 -27.36 8.52 17.51
C ARG A 111 -28.18 9.72 17.12
N GLY A 112 -28.43 10.63 18.03
CA GLY A 112 -29.26 11.80 17.80
C GLY A 112 -30.76 11.53 18.05
N ASN A 113 -31.51 12.61 17.95
CA ASN A 113 -32.98 12.63 17.98
C ASN A 113 -33.49 13.87 17.21
N ALA A 114 -34.79 14.10 17.19
CA ALA A 114 -35.38 15.23 16.46
C ALA A 114 -34.85 16.63 16.88
N LYS A 115 -34.20 16.76 18.04
CA LYS A 115 -33.72 18.04 18.59
C LYS A 115 -32.19 18.11 18.70
N THR A 116 -31.49 17.01 18.53
CA THR A 116 -30.07 16.94 18.86
C THR A 116 -29.33 16.09 17.81
N VAL A 117 -28.32 16.66 17.21
CA VAL A 117 -27.45 15.98 16.24
C VAL A 117 -26.67 14.86 16.90
N GLY A 118 -26.80 13.66 16.38
CA GLY A 118 -26.00 12.50 16.79
C GLY A 118 -24.95 12.15 15.74
N LEU A 119 -23.82 11.66 16.21
CA LEU A 119 -22.66 11.36 15.38
C LEU A 119 -22.36 9.86 15.24
N SER A 120 -23.00 9.01 16.07
CA SER A 120 -22.82 7.56 16.01
C SER A 120 -23.54 6.94 14.83
N THR A 121 -22.92 5.94 14.24
CA THR A 121 -23.49 5.14 13.14
C THR A 121 -23.53 3.65 13.52
N THR A 122 -24.37 2.87 12.83
CA THR A 122 -24.42 1.41 13.04
C THR A 122 -23.08 0.76 12.69
N THR A 123 -22.48 1.18 11.58
CA THR A 123 -21.16 0.72 11.15
C THR A 123 -20.06 1.08 12.15
N GLY A 124 -20.09 2.30 12.72
CA GLY A 124 -19.17 2.68 13.79
C GLY A 124 -19.29 1.80 15.04
N ASP A 125 -20.54 1.43 15.44
CA ASP A 125 -20.75 0.50 16.54
C ASP A 125 -20.31 -0.93 16.21
N ASN A 126 -20.35 -1.34 14.91
CA ASN A 126 -19.82 -2.63 14.48
C ASN A 126 -18.29 -2.64 14.60
N TYR A 127 -17.60 -1.60 14.15
CA TYR A 127 -16.16 -1.45 14.35
C TYR A 127 -15.79 -1.39 15.84
N TYR A 128 -16.55 -0.68 16.68
CA TYR A 128 -16.34 -0.65 18.13
C TYR A 128 -16.31 -2.06 18.72
N ARG A 129 -17.29 -2.91 18.35
CA ARG A 129 -17.35 -4.31 18.78
C ARG A 129 -16.25 -5.16 18.17
N GLN A 130 -15.96 -4.99 16.88
CA GLN A 130 -14.91 -5.74 16.18
C GLN A 130 -13.54 -5.52 16.81
N TRP A 131 -13.24 -4.29 17.20
CA TRP A 131 -11.99 -3.94 17.88
C TRP A 131 -12.01 -4.24 19.38
N ASN A 132 -13.14 -4.74 19.89
CA ASN A 132 -13.32 -4.99 21.33
C ASN A 132 -12.85 -3.81 22.18
N VAL A 133 -13.35 -2.59 21.85
CA VAL A 133 -12.99 -1.35 22.56
C VAL A 133 -13.51 -1.42 23.99
N GLU A 134 -12.67 -1.15 24.97
CA GLU A 134 -12.95 -1.35 26.40
C GLU A 134 -13.39 -0.06 27.08
N TYR A 135 -12.85 1.07 26.63
CA TYR A 135 -13.15 2.39 27.13
C TYR A 135 -13.02 3.43 26.02
N GLN A 136 -13.45 4.66 26.30
CA GLN A 136 -13.31 5.80 25.38
C GLN A 136 -12.71 6.98 26.13
N PRO A 137 -11.73 7.72 25.50
CA PRO A 137 -11.18 7.49 24.16
C PRO A 137 -10.18 6.34 24.12
N GLN A 138 -10.24 5.52 23.08
CA GLN A 138 -9.25 4.48 22.79
C GLN A 138 -8.95 4.48 21.29
N GLY A 139 -7.67 4.52 20.92
CA GLY A 139 -7.26 4.61 19.51
C GLY A 139 -6.77 3.30 18.94
N VAL A 140 -6.91 3.17 17.63
CA VAL A 140 -6.29 2.13 16.81
C VAL A 140 -5.50 2.81 15.71
N ILE A 141 -4.18 2.65 15.76
CA ILE A 141 -3.27 3.25 14.79
C ILE A 141 -2.80 2.18 13.84
N ASP A 142 -2.99 2.41 12.53
CA ASP A 142 -2.61 1.49 11.44
C ASP A 142 -3.06 0.04 11.65
N TYR A 143 -4.15 -0.18 12.38
CA TYR A 143 -4.66 -1.53 12.71
C TYR A 143 -3.69 -2.40 13.51
N LEU A 144 -2.72 -1.80 14.22
CA LEU A 144 -1.69 -2.51 14.99
C LEU A 144 -2.12 -2.86 16.42
N GLY A 145 -3.35 -2.53 16.79
CA GLY A 145 -3.90 -2.77 18.13
C GLY A 145 -4.40 -1.49 18.79
N LYS A 146 -5.05 -1.68 19.95
CA LYS A 146 -5.63 -0.58 20.72
C LYS A 146 -4.56 0.12 21.57
N SER A 147 -4.70 1.43 21.74
CA SER A 147 -3.79 2.23 22.56
C SER A 147 -4.52 3.41 23.23
N ASP A 148 -3.98 3.84 24.37
CA ASP A 148 -4.38 5.09 25.02
C ASP A 148 -3.89 6.30 24.23
N TYR A 149 -4.63 7.42 24.28
CA TYR A 149 -4.31 8.62 23.52
C TYR A 149 -2.94 9.22 23.88
N THR A 150 -2.45 8.99 25.10
CA THR A 150 -1.12 9.44 25.53
C THR A 150 0.04 8.76 24.79
N ALA A 151 -0.21 7.61 24.16
CA ALA A 151 0.78 6.87 23.38
C ALA A 151 0.74 7.20 21.87
N TRP A 152 -0.30 7.89 21.38
CA TRP A 152 -0.53 8.04 19.93
C TRP A 152 0.62 8.74 19.22
N GLY A 153 1.15 9.83 19.75
CA GLY A 153 2.27 10.56 19.15
C GLY A 153 3.50 9.68 18.94
N GLY A 154 3.83 8.83 19.93
CA GLY A 154 4.94 7.89 19.82
C GLY A 154 4.73 6.80 18.78
N ILE A 155 3.52 6.22 18.71
CA ILE A 155 3.17 5.18 17.73
C ILE A 155 3.20 5.77 16.32
N VAL A 156 2.57 6.92 16.09
CA VAL A 156 2.57 7.65 14.82
C VAL A 156 4.00 7.92 14.35
N HIS A 157 4.85 8.44 15.23
CA HIS A 157 6.25 8.70 14.91
C HIS A 157 6.99 7.45 14.44
N GLN A 158 6.72 6.29 15.03
CA GLN A 158 7.34 5.02 14.58
C GLN A 158 6.82 4.56 13.23
N GLN A 159 5.51 4.70 12.96
CA GLN A 159 4.90 4.30 11.70
C GLN A 159 5.37 5.18 10.53
N LEU A 160 5.55 6.48 10.76
CA LEU A 160 6.04 7.41 9.74
C LEU A 160 7.50 7.17 9.28
N LYS A 161 8.27 6.37 10.01
CA LYS A 161 9.63 5.97 9.58
C LYS A 161 9.63 4.90 8.49
N GLN A 162 8.48 4.30 8.21
CA GLN A 162 8.35 3.24 7.23
C GLN A 162 8.12 3.81 5.83
N THR A 163 8.47 3.03 4.82
CA THR A 163 8.07 3.26 3.43
C THR A 163 6.81 2.48 3.13
N ALA A 164 5.96 3.04 2.27
CA ALA A 164 4.77 2.35 1.81
C ALA A 164 5.10 1.41 0.65
N PRO A 165 4.60 0.16 0.65
CA PRO A 165 4.82 -0.76 -0.44
C PRO A 165 3.93 -0.48 -1.66
N LEU A 166 2.98 0.43 -1.51
CA LEU A 166 2.10 0.91 -2.59
C LEU A 166 1.81 2.40 -2.43
N ASN A 167 1.45 3.05 -3.54
CA ASN A 167 0.93 4.40 -3.55
C ASN A 167 -0.59 4.37 -3.81
N ILE A 168 -1.32 5.34 -3.25
CA ILE A 168 -2.76 5.51 -3.44
C ILE A 168 -3.00 6.89 -4.04
N LYS A 169 -3.75 6.95 -5.15
CA LYS A 169 -4.27 8.20 -5.71
C LYS A 169 -5.79 8.14 -5.69
N ILE A 170 -6.42 9.23 -5.29
CA ILE A 170 -7.88 9.37 -5.17
C ILE A 170 -8.34 10.46 -6.13
N ASP A 171 -9.27 10.13 -7.02
CA ASP A 171 -10.08 11.10 -7.75
C ASP A 171 -11.51 10.98 -7.23
N ALA A 172 -11.96 11.96 -6.45
CA ALA A 172 -13.27 11.97 -5.81
C ALA A 172 -14.05 13.21 -6.23
N LYS A 173 -15.25 13.00 -6.76
CA LYS A 173 -16.14 14.04 -7.27
C LYS A 173 -17.50 13.97 -6.63
N THR A 174 -18.23 15.08 -6.58
CA THR A 174 -19.58 15.15 -6.04
C THR A 174 -20.51 15.99 -6.93
N ASN A 175 -21.78 15.56 -6.99
CA ASN A 175 -22.89 16.35 -7.53
C ASN A 175 -23.71 17.04 -6.42
N GLY A 176 -23.25 16.98 -5.15
CA GLY A 176 -23.93 17.53 -3.98
C GLY A 176 -24.78 16.54 -3.20
N THR A 177 -25.26 15.45 -3.81
CA THR A 177 -26.08 14.40 -3.15
C THR A 177 -25.41 13.04 -3.15
N SER A 178 -24.37 12.87 -3.93
CA SER A 178 -23.56 11.65 -4.02
C SER A 178 -22.10 11.97 -4.32
N GLY A 179 -21.25 11.02 -4.03
CA GLY A 179 -19.84 11.03 -4.39
C GLY A 179 -19.51 9.86 -5.29
N SER A 180 -18.61 10.07 -6.25
CA SER A 180 -18.11 9.01 -7.14
C SER A 180 -16.69 9.34 -7.60
N GLY A 181 -16.02 8.32 -8.15
CA GLY A 181 -14.67 8.51 -8.68
C GLY A 181 -13.88 7.23 -8.76
N SER A 182 -12.57 7.35 -8.69
CA SER A 182 -11.66 6.21 -8.78
C SER A 182 -10.51 6.26 -7.77
N ILE A 183 -10.07 5.08 -7.38
CA ILE A 183 -8.88 4.85 -6.56
C ILE A 183 -7.86 4.13 -7.44
N SER A 184 -6.67 4.70 -7.60
CA SER A 184 -5.55 4.05 -8.28
C SER A 184 -4.55 3.57 -7.24
N LEU A 185 -4.24 2.27 -7.27
CA LEU A 185 -3.26 1.60 -6.42
C LEU A 185 -2.05 1.24 -7.27
N GLU A 186 -0.92 1.85 -7.01
CA GLU A 186 0.35 1.61 -7.71
C GLU A 186 1.29 0.79 -6.81
N GLY A 187 1.69 -0.40 -7.25
CA GLY A 187 2.62 -1.26 -6.52
C GLY A 187 4.05 -0.73 -6.61
N LEU A 188 4.71 -0.54 -5.47
CA LEU A 188 6.06 0.05 -5.37
C LEU A 188 7.11 -0.97 -4.92
N ASP A 189 6.72 -1.94 -4.09
CA ASP A 189 7.65 -2.91 -3.50
C ASP A 189 6.98 -4.28 -3.31
N GLY A 190 7.28 -5.19 -4.21
CA GLY A 190 6.70 -6.53 -4.25
C GLY A 190 5.22 -6.58 -4.59
N SER A 191 4.66 -7.80 -4.62
CA SER A 191 3.22 -8.00 -4.80
C SER A 191 2.49 -7.91 -3.46
N ILE A 192 1.42 -7.13 -3.42
CA ILE A 192 0.63 -6.86 -2.23
C ILE A 192 -0.73 -7.54 -2.36
N GLN A 193 -1.03 -8.41 -1.41
CA GLN A 193 -2.38 -8.91 -1.18
C GLN A 193 -2.93 -8.25 0.08
N GLY A 194 -4.16 -7.75 0.00
CA GLY A 194 -4.78 -7.04 1.11
C GLY A 194 -6.23 -6.70 0.82
N LYS A 195 -6.75 -5.76 1.57
CA LYS A 195 -8.08 -5.19 1.40
C LYS A 195 -8.00 -3.69 1.24
N LEU A 196 -8.70 -3.16 0.24
CA LEU A 196 -8.98 -1.74 0.10
C LEU A 196 -10.21 -1.40 0.92
N GLN A 197 -10.10 -0.43 1.81
CA GLN A 197 -11.21 0.14 2.55
C GLN A 197 -11.42 1.59 2.14
N LEU A 198 -12.68 1.98 1.95
CA LEU A 198 -13.10 3.33 1.60
C LEU A 198 -14.05 3.85 2.67
N TRP A 199 -13.68 4.94 3.33
CA TRP A 199 -14.50 5.61 4.34
C TRP A 199 -14.81 7.05 3.92
N VAL A 200 -16.04 7.50 4.21
CA VAL A 200 -16.39 8.92 4.18
C VAL A 200 -16.35 9.45 5.59
N VAL A 201 -15.66 10.56 5.76
CA VAL A 201 -15.65 11.35 7.01
C VAL A 201 -16.14 12.77 6.72
N GLU A 202 -16.65 13.42 7.76
CA GLU A 202 -17.12 14.80 7.68
C GLU A 202 -16.45 15.65 8.74
N ASP A 203 -15.92 16.79 8.32
CA ASP A 203 -15.33 17.80 9.20
C ASP A 203 -16.35 18.88 9.58
N SER A 204 -16.04 19.64 10.62
CA SER A 204 -16.75 20.85 11.01
C SER A 204 -18.23 20.65 11.35
N ILE A 205 -18.54 19.58 12.10
CA ILE A 205 -19.90 19.31 12.56
C ILE A 205 -20.10 19.95 13.93
N THR A 206 -21.01 20.92 14.03
CA THR A 206 -21.40 21.49 15.32
C THR A 206 -22.43 20.60 16.01
N ALA A 207 -22.06 20.03 17.15
CA ALA A 207 -22.95 19.19 17.96
C ALA A 207 -22.57 19.26 19.46
N LEU A 208 -23.42 18.69 20.33
CA LEU A 208 -23.09 18.64 21.74
C LEU A 208 -21.87 17.73 22.03
N GLN A 209 -21.11 18.09 23.05
CA GLN A 209 -20.03 17.29 23.63
C GLN A 209 -19.99 17.49 25.15
N MET A 210 -19.92 16.41 25.91
CA MET A 210 -19.62 16.48 27.35
C MET A 210 -18.12 16.79 27.53
N MET A 211 -17.83 17.75 28.41
CA MET A 211 -16.49 18.29 28.60
C MET A 211 -15.82 17.71 29.86
N PRO A 212 -14.48 17.76 29.98
CA PRO A 212 -13.73 17.26 31.14
C PRO A 212 -14.10 17.92 32.47
N ASP A 213 -14.59 19.16 32.46
CA ASP A 213 -15.05 19.89 33.61
C ASP A 213 -16.48 19.52 34.08
N GLY A 214 -17.09 18.52 33.42
CA GLY A 214 -18.46 18.05 33.65
C GLY A 214 -19.54 18.90 33.01
N THR A 215 -19.20 19.95 32.27
CA THR A 215 -20.16 20.76 31.51
C THR A 215 -20.54 20.09 30.19
N THR A 216 -21.55 20.65 29.53
CA THR A 216 -21.90 20.24 28.14
C THR A 216 -21.72 21.43 27.22
N ASN A 217 -20.76 21.31 26.28
CA ASN A 217 -20.64 22.27 25.20
C ASN A 217 -21.64 21.87 24.09
N ARG A 218 -22.64 22.70 23.83
CA ARG A 218 -23.65 22.44 22.80
C ARG A 218 -23.22 22.83 21.40
N ASN A 219 -22.13 23.58 21.29
CA ASN A 219 -21.58 24.11 20.04
C ASN A 219 -20.14 23.61 19.83
N TYR A 220 -19.84 22.38 20.28
CA TYR A 220 -18.54 21.77 20.05
C TYR A 220 -18.38 21.45 18.56
N LEU A 221 -17.20 21.78 18.01
CA LEU A 221 -16.86 21.52 16.62
C LEU A 221 -16.16 20.17 16.52
N HIS A 222 -16.87 19.18 15.96
CA HIS A 222 -16.33 17.86 15.73
C HIS A 222 -15.66 17.78 14.36
N MET A 223 -14.47 17.18 14.32
CA MET A 223 -13.67 16.97 13.13
C MET A 223 -13.53 15.48 12.82
N HIS A 224 -13.26 15.15 11.57
CA HIS A 224 -12.95 13.78 11.10
C HIS A 224 -14.02 12.73 11.42
N VAL A 225 -15.27 13.14 11.54
CA VAL A 225 -16.37 12.26 12.01
C VAL A 225 -16.66 11.19 10.96
N PHE A 226 -16.53 9.93 11.32
CA PHE A 226 -16.88 8.80 10.46
C PHE A 226 -18.36 8.83 10.08
N ARG A 227 -18.65 8.71 8.78
CA ARG A 227 -20.02 8.70 8.25
C ARG A 227 -20.45 7.35 7.70
N THR A 228 -19.63 6.75 6.85
CA THR A 228 -19.95 5.46 6.24
C THR A 228 -18.70 4.74 5.71
N ALA A 229 -18.83 3.43 5.56
CA ALA A 229 -17.91 2.57 4.81
C ALA A 229 -18.51 2.32 3.42
N VAL A 230 -17.89 2.91 2.39
CA VAL A 230 -18.43 2.93 1.01
C VAL A 230 -18.50 1.53 0.40
N ASN A 231 -17.47 0.72 0.63
CA ASN A 231 -17.33 -0.64 0.10
C ASN A 231 -17.49 -1.72 1.18
N GLY A 232 -18.40 -1.46 2.16
CA GLY A 232 -18.69 -2.37 3.26
C GLY A 232 -17.67 -2.31 4.39
N GLU A 233 -18.00 -2.94 5.52
CA GLU A 233 -17.22 -2.85 6.77
C GLU A 233 -15.86 -3.57 6.67
N ALA A 234 -15.77 -4.60 5.84
CA ALA A 234 -14.56 -5.40 5.68
C ALA A 234 -13.69 -4.97 4.47
N GLY A 235 -14.15 -3.99 3.68
CA GLY A 235 -13.49 -3.59 2.44
C GLY A 235 -13.49 -4.67 1.36
N GLU A 236 -12.81 -4.42 0.26
CA GLU A 236 -12.70 -5.30 -0.90
C GLU A 236 -11.29 -5.86 -1.03
N SER A 237 -11.19 -7.12 -1.44
CA SER A 237 -9.88 -7.76 -1.68
C SER A 237 -9.18 -7.14 -2.88
N VAL A 238 -7.90 -6.82 -2.73
CA VAL A 238 -7.05 -6.28 -3.79
C VAL A 238 -5.76 -7.06 -3.90
N ASN A 239 -5.27 -7.16 -5.13
CA ASN A 239 -3.96 -7.69 -5.44
C ASN A 239 -3.25 -6.67 -6.35
N VAL A 240 -2.16 -6.09 -5.86
CA VAL A 240 -1.40 -5.04 -6.54
C VAL A 240 0.01 -5.55 -6.77
N LYS A 241 0.43 -5.65 -8.02
CA LYS A 241 1.79 -6.11 -8.37
C LYS A 241 2.74 -4.93 -8.49
N GLU A 242 4.00 -5.16 -8.17
CA GLU A 242 5.07 -4.17 -8.32
C GLU A 242 5.12 -3.65 -9.76
N GLY A 243 5.18 -2.33 -9.93
CA GLY A 243 5.20 -1.66 -11.22
C GLY A 243 3.86 -1.61 -11.97
N GLU A 244 2.80 -2.24 -11.43
CA GLU A 244 1.46 -2.18 -12.01
C GLU A 244 0.55 -1.21 -11.25
N THR A 245 -0.43 -0.65 -11.94
CA THR A 245 -1.48 0.18 -11.36
C THR A 245 -2.83 -0.51 -11.51
N THR A 246 -3.52 -0.71 -10.39
CA THR A 246 -4.91 -1.21 -10.36
C THR A 246 -5.84 -0.04 -10.07
N THR A 247 -6.90 0.13 -10.87
CA THR A 247 -7.89 1.18 -10.68
C THR A 247 -9.25 0.59 -10.30
N ILE A 248 -9.84 1.10 -9.22
CA ILE A 248 -11.13 0.69 -8.67
C ILE A 248 -12.06 1.90 -8.66
N ASN A 249 -13.24 1.77 -9.26
CA ASN A 249 -14.26 2.81 -9.24
C ASN A 249 -15.15 2.66 -7.99
N PHE A 250 -15.65 3.78 -7.48
CA PHE A 250 -16.58 3.80 -6.37
C PHE A 250 -17.73 4.78 -6.61
N SER A 251 -18.83 4.57 -5.92
CA SER A 251 -19.92 5.53 -5.77
C SER A 251 -20.56 5.38 -4.39
N THR A 252 -21.09 6.47 -3.84
CA THR A 252 -21.76 6.49 -2.55
C THR A 252 -22.76 7.63 -2.50
N ASP A 253 -23.93 7.40 -1.89
CA ASP A 253 -24.90 8.45 -1.63
C ASP A 253 -24.56 9.19 -0.34
N PHE A 254 -24.87 10.48 -0.30
CA PHE A 254 -24.72 11.32 0.88
C PHE A 254 -26.07 11.47 1.58
N ALA A 255 -26.11 11.32 2.89
CA ALA A 255 -27.28 11.66 3.64
C ALA A 255 -27.59 13.17 3.54
N ALA A 256 -28.86 13.54 3.47
CA ALA A 256 -29.28 14.93 3.32
C ALA A 256 -28.79 15.87 4.42
N THR A 257 -28.36 15.32 5.56
CA THR A 257 -27.82 16.06 6.69
C THR A 257 -26.31 16.31 6.60
N TRP A 258 -25.63 15.70 5.62
CA TRP A 258 -24.17 15.89 5.43
C TRP A 258 -23.91 17.15 4.60
N VAL A 259 -22.79 17.80 4.86
CA VAL A 259 -22.37 19.00 4.14
C VAL A 259 -21.30 18.61 3.11
N PRO A 260 -21.61 18.52 1.81
CA PRO A 260 -20.72 17.95 0.80
C PRO A 260 -19.31 18.57 0.76
N ARG A 261 -19.18 19.88 0.99
CA ARG A 261 -17.88 20.57 1.02
C ARG A 261 -17.01 20.21 2.24
N HIS A 262 -17.58 19.55 3.25
CA HIS A 262 -16.89 19.10 4.46
C HIS A 262 -16.55 17.61 4.39
N LEU A 263 -16.93 16.92 3.30
CA LEU A 263 -16.71 15.48 3.17
C LEU A 263 -15.34 15.18 2.57
N TRP A 264 -14.72 14.16 3.15
CA TRP A 264 -13.48 13.58 2.68
C TRP A 264 -13.66 12.09 2.44
N LEU A 265 -13.08 11.61 1.35
CA LEU A 265 -12.89 10.19 1.13
C LEU A 265 -11.52 9.77 1.68
N ILE A 266 -11.52 8.77 2.55
CA ILE A 266 -10.31 8.11 3.03
C ILE A 266 -10.23 6.76 2.34
N ALA A 267 -9.11 6.47 1.68
CA ALA A 267 -8.80 5.19 1.07
C ALA A 267 -7.55 4.60 1.72
N PHE A 268 -7.62 3.37 2.19
CA PHE A 268 -6.46 2.68 2.74
C PHE A 268 -6.43 1.20 2.37
N VAL A 269 -5.23 0.68 2.21
CA VAL A 269 -4.98 -0.75 1.98
C VAL A 269 -4.38 -1.34 3.24
N TYR A 270 -4.94 -2.45 3.68
CA TYR A 270 -4.50 -3.16 4.88
C TYR A 270 -4.48 -4.67 4.68
N ASN A 271 -3.72 -5.37 5.51
CA ASN A 271 -3.69 -6.82 5.64
C ASN A 271 -3.38 -7.22 7.09
N ASP A 272 -2.92 -8.45 7.32
CA ASP A 272 -2.51 -8.96 8.63
C ASP A 272 -1.34 -8.23 9.29
N ARG A 273 -0.58 -7.44 8.52
CA ARG A 273 0.50 -6.57 9.02
C ARG A 273 0.02 -5.17 9.41
N GLY A 274 -1.28 -4.88 9.29
CA GLY A 274 -1.87 -3.58 9.53
C GLY A 274 -2.11 -2.76 8.26
N VAL A 275 -2.27 -1.44 8.40
CA VAL A 275 -2.43 -0.52 7.27
C VAL A 275 -1.10 -0.31 6.57
N LEU A 276 -1.08 -0.58 5.27
CA LEU A 276 0.11 -0.48 4.42
C LEU A 276 0.30 0.93 3.88
N GLN A 277 -0.79 1.59 3.52
CA GLN A 277 -0.84 2.99 3.08
C GLN A 277 -2.25 3.53 3.25
N VAL A 278 -2.36 4.83 3.53
CA VAL A 278 -3.62 5.56 3.61
C VAL A 278 -3.50 6.91 2.92
N LYS A 279 -4.58 7.36 2.27
CA LYS A 279 -4.71 8.70 1.68
C LYS A 279 -6.12 9.23 1.92
N ARG A 280 -6.25 10.57 1.90
CA ARG A 280 -7.54 11.25 1.90
C ARG A 280 -7.62 12.23 0.74
N ALA A 281 -8.81 12.49 0.27
CA ALA A 281 -9.10 13.55 -0.69
C ALA A 281 -10.48 14.15 -0.41
N ALA A 282 -10.61 15.47 -0.57
CA ALA A 282 -11.91 16.12 -0.55
C ALA A 282 -12.70 15.77 -1.82
N PHE A 283 -14.02 15.68 -1.70
CA PHE A 283 -14.89 15.59 -2.87
C PHE A 283 -14.93 16.93 -3.61
N LYS A 284 -14.51 16.93 -4.87
CA LYS A 284 -14.52 18.11 -5.73
C LYS A 284 -15.86 18.21 -6.45
N ALA A 285 -16.40 19.41 -6.63
CA ALA A 285 -17.57 19.61 -7.49
C ALA A 285 -17.27 19.14 -8.92
N ASN A 286 -18.28 18.50 -9.56
CA ASN A 286 -18.19 18.10 -10.96
C ASN A 286 -18.11 19.31 -11.87
#